data_f06470469511d3f90ed5502abef5ee5e
#
_entry.id   f06470469511d3f90ed5502abef5ee5e
#
_cell.length_a   1.000
_cell.length_b   1.000
_cell.length_c   1.000
_cell.angle_alpha   90.00
_cell.angle_beta   90.00
_cell.angle_gamma   90.00
#
_symmetry.space_group_name_H-M   'P 1'
#
loop_
_entity.id
_entity.type
_entity.pdbx_description
1 polymer ?
#
loop_
_entity_poly.entity_id
_entity_poly.type
_entity_poly.pdbx_seq_one_letter_code
_entity_poly.pdbx_strand_id
1 'polypeptide(L)'
;MLKLAKDLIRRVSRSFGYDIVPLREMSQCELAAHLGELFAEFDIDCVLDVGANVGQYRDFLRDRVFYGGLIVSFEPVSRNLDILRRRAAGDRHWVVEGYALAADEGTRAINVMAQTEYSSFLQPDYTKLPWDDRCSTVEASETVTMKTLDEVLPSLERRLGFRSPYLKLDTQGYDLEVLRGGLQSLPRICALQTEASVIGIYHGMPGYLDAIRFLGEHAFDVTGFFPVQRDRRLRLIECDCVGVNRAIAQRQANPAPMPRDGRVLVTAQL
;
A
#
# COMPACT_ATOMS: atom_id res chain seq x y z
N MET A 1 -18.35 18.17 16.68
CA MET A 1 -18.28 17.82 18.10
C MET A 1 -18.05 16.31 18.33
N LEU A 2 -18.84 15.41 17.76
CA LEU A 2 -18.69 13.96 18.01
C LEU A 2 -17.33 13.38 17.56
N LYS A 3 -16.76 13.85 16.43
CA LYS A 3 -15.44 13.43 15.92
C LYS A 3 -14.32 13.87 16.87
N LEU A 4 -14.33 15.14 17.30
CA LEU A 4 -13.34 15.68 18.26
C LEU A 4 -13.35 14.94 19.62
N ALA A 5 -14.53 14.59 20.12
CA ALA A 5 -14.63 13.83 21.36
C ALA A 5 -14.07 12.40 21.21
N LYS A 6 -14.33 11.73 20.10
CA LYS A 6 -13.76 10.40 19.78
C LYS A 6 -12.24 10.44 19.67
N ASP A 7 -11.70 11.46 19.00
CA ASP A 7 -10.25 11.62 18.83
C ASP A 7 -9.55 11.92 20.18
N LEU A 8 -10.18 12.69 21.05
CA LEU A 8 -9.68 12.96 22.39
C LEU A 8 -9.69 11.67 23.25
N ILE A 9 -10.79 10.91 23.24
CA ILE A 9 -10.91 9.65 23.98
C ILE A 9 -9.83 8.68 23.53
N ARG A 10 -9.59 8.54 22.21
CA ARG A 10 -8.53 7.71 21.67
C ARG A 10 -7.13 8.15 22.12
N ARG A 11 -6.82 9.44 22.09
CA ARG A 11 -5.52 9.97 22.56
C ARG A 11 -5.29 9.66 24.02
N VAL A 12 -6.31 9.86 24.86
CA VAL A 12 -6.22 9.59 26.29
C VAL A 12 -6.06 8.10 26.56
N SER A 13 -6.87 7.22 25.93
CA SER A 13 -6.75 5.76 26.14
C SER A 13 -5.38 5.23 25.74
N ARG A 14 -4.80 5.76 24.66
CA ARG A 14 -3.46 5.36 24.19
C ARG A 14 -2.33 5.75 25.13
N SER A 15 -2.43 6.89 25.85
CA SER A 15 -1.45 7.24 26.87
C SER A 15 -1.42 6.22 28.04
N PHE A 16 -2.46 5.39 28.17
CA PHE A 16 -2.55 4.28 29.12
C PHE A 16 -2.31 2.90 28.48
N GLY A 17 -1.89 2.83 27.21
CA GLY A 17 -1.64 1.58 26.49
C GLY A 17 -2.88 0.90 25.90
N TYR A 18 -4.03 1.60 25.84
CA TYR A 18 -5.28 1.06 25.27
C TYR A 18 -5.68 1.82 24.01
N ASP A 19 -6.17 1.11 22.99
CA ASP A 19 -6.85 1.73 21.84
C ASP A 19 -8.34 1.44 21.87
N ILE A 20 -9.17 2.47 21.70
CA ILE A 20 -10.62 2.36 21.62
C ILE A 20 -11.02 2.50 20.16
N VAL A 21 -11.42 1.39 19.55
CA VAL A 21 -11.83 1.33 18.15
C VAL A 21 -13.28 0.87 18.02
N PRO A 22 -14.01 1.35 17.00
CA PRO A 22 -15.32 0.79 16.67
C PRO A 22 -15.21 -0.70 16.35
N LEU A 23 -16.18 -1.51 16.78
CA LEU A 23 -16.16 -2.96 16.55
C LEU A 23 -15.99 -3.34 15.06
N ARG A 24 -16.60 -2.56 14.16
CA ARG A 24 -16.47 -2.75 12.70
C ARG A 24 -15.05 -2.53 12.15
N GLU A 25 -14.17 -1.89 12.91
CA GLU A 25 -12.82 -1.53 12.51
C GLU A 25 -11.75 -2.39 13.22
N MET A 26 -12.17 -3.39 13.99
CA MET A 26 -11.27 -4.27 14.74
C MET A 26 -10.35 -5.08 13.82
N SER A 27 -10.83 -5.50 12.65
CA SER A 27 -10.01 -6.25 11.68
C SER A 27 -8.82 -5.47 11.14
N GLN A 28 -8.89 -4.13 11.16
CA GLN A 28 -7.79 -3.26 10.74
C GLN A 28 -6.77 -2.97 11.85
N CYS A 29 -7.06 -3.34 13.10
CA CYS A 29 -6.18 -3.00 14.23
C CYS A 29 -4.86 -3.79 14.18
N GLU A 30 -4.92 -5.07 13.81
CA GLU A 30 -3.73 -5.91 13.69
C GLU A 30 -2.81 -5.40 12.58
N LEU A 31 -3.36 -5.09 11.41
CA LEU A 31 -2.60 -4.50 10.31
C LEU A 31 -2.01 -3.14 10.71
N ALA A 32 -2.79 -2.27 11.38
CA ALA A 32 -2.30 -0.96 11.81
C ALA A 32 -1.16 -1.06 12.81
N ALA A 33 -1.24 -1.95 13.80
CA ALA A 33 -0.18 -2.20 14.76
C ALA A 33 1.07 -2.74 14.07
N HIS A 34 0.91 -3.77 13.21
CA HIS A 34 2.00 -4.37 12.46
C HIS A 34 2.71 -3.34 11.56
N LEU A 35 1.96 -2.51 10.81
CA LEU A 35 2.55 -1.47 9.97
C LEU A 35 3.24 -0.38 10.80
N GLY A 36 2.71 -0.04 11.98
CA GLY A 36 3.35 0.91 12.88
C GLY A 36 4.73 0.46 13.33
N GLU A 37 4.87 -0.81 13.74
CA GLU A 37 6.13 -1.43 14.11
C GLU A 37 7.07 -1.54 12.89
N LEU A 38 6.57 -2.02 11.76
CA LEU A 38 7.34 -2.18 10.53
C LEU A 38 7.87 -0.83 10.02
N PHE A 39 7.05 0.21 10.03
CA PHE A 39 7.45 1.54 9.54
C PHE A 39 8.52 2.17 10.44
N ALA A 40 8.44 1.93 11.75
CA ALA A 40 9.47 2.37 12.69
C ALA A 40 10.78 1.56 12.52
N GLU A 41 10.70 0.24 12.38
CA GLU A 41 11.88 -0.63 12.23
C GLU A 41 12.65 -0.34 10.94
N PHE A 42 11.94 -0.08 9.83
CA PHE A 42 12.57 0.12 8.52
C PHE A 42 12.73 1.59 8.13
N ASP A 43 12.49 2.54 9.05
CA ASP A 43 12.56 3.99 8.80
C ASP A 43 11.78 4.39 7.53
N ILE A 44 10.56 3.84 7.34
CA ILE A 44 9.75 4.09 6.14
C ILE A 44 9.45 5.59 6.03
N ASP A 45 9.97 6.22 4.98
CA ASP A 45 9.82 7.65 4.72
C ASP A 45 8.87 7.98 3.57
N CYS A 46 8.48 6.97 2.78
CA CYS A 46 7.49 7.11 1.71
C CYS A 46 6.60 5.87 1.58
N VAL A 47 5.30 6.08 1.42
CA VAL A 47 4.34 5.04 1.04
C VAL A 47 3.90 5.28 -0.41
N LEU A 48 4.10 4.28 -1.27
CA LEU A 48 3.60 4.22 -2.63
C LEU A 48 2.26 3.47 -2.59
N ASP A 49 1.15 4.19 -2.71
CA ASP A 49 -0.22 3.68 -2.59
C ASP A 49 -0.82 3.48 -3.99
N VAL A 50 -0.75 2.26 -4.51
CA VAL A 50 -1.21 1.90 -5.86
C VAL A 50 -2.65 1.39 -5.80
N GLY A 51 -3.53 2.01 -6.60
CA GLY A 51 -4.97 1.81 -6.53
C GLY A 51 -5.60 2.62 -5.39
N ALA A 52 -5.26 3.91 -5.34
CA ALA A 52 -5.61 4.76 -4.19
C ALA A 52 -7.09 5.11 -4.09
N ASN A 53 -7.88 4.88 -5.13
CA ASN A 53 -9.29 5.21 -5.22
C ASN A 53 -9.57 6.64 -4.75
N VAL A 54 -10.32 6.87 -3.69
CA VAL A 54 -10.57 8.20 -3.12
C VAL A 54 -9.72 8.52 -1.88
N GLY A 55 -8.69 7.70 -1.58
CA GLY A 55 -7.69 7.93 -0.54
C GLY A 55 -8.02 7.31 0.81
N GLN A 56 -8.74 6.18 0.84
CA GLN A 56 -9.08 5.47 2.07
C GLN A 56 -7.83 4.96 2.78
N TYR A 57 -6.83 4.46 2.03
CA TYR A 57 -5.59 3.97 2.62
C TYR A 57 -4.75 5.10 3.24
N ARG A 58 -4.73 6.27 2.60
CA ARG A 58 -4.12 7.46 3.22
C ARG A 58 -4.76 7.81 4.57
N ASP A 59 -6.10 7.75 4.66
CA ASP A 59 -6.78 8.02 5.94
C ASP A 59 -6.44 6.95 6.98
N PHE A 60 -6.39 5.68 6.59
CA PHE A 60 -5.93 4.59 7.45
C PHE A 60 -4.51 4.83 7.97
N LEU A 61 -3.57 5.22 7.09
CA LEU A 61 -2.20 5.53 7.49
C LEU A 61 -2.13 6.70 8.48
N ARG A 62 -2.87 7.80 8.24
CA ARG A 62 -2.87 8.98 9.12
C ARG A 62 -3.59 8.72 10.44
N ASP A 63 -4.74 8.05 10.39
CA ASP A 63 -5.65 7.96 11.53
C ASP A 63 -5.40 6.69 12.39
N ARG A 64 -4.77 5.64 11.83
CA ARG A 64 -4.58 4.35 12.50
C ARG A 64 -3.12 4.00 12.72
N VAL A 65 -2.31 4.09 11.67
CA VAL A 65 -0.86 3.83 11.74
C VAL A 65 -0.11 5.03 12.32
N PHE A 66 -0.72 6.24 12.29
CA PHE A 66 -0.08 7.52 12.68
C PHE A 66 1.14 7.87 11.85
N TYR A 67 1.17 7.39 10.63
CA TYR A 67 2.22 7.69 9.71
C TYR A 67 2.13 9.14 9.22
N GLY A 68 3.15 9.95 9.52
CA GLY A 68 3.25 11.37 9.14
C GLY A 68 4.10 11.63 7.91
N GLY A 69 4.72 10.58 7.33
CA GLY A 69 5.64 10.69 6.19
C GLY A 69 4.94 10.93 4.85
N LEU A 70 5.73 10.87 3.78
CA LEU A 70 5.26 11.09 2.42
C LEU A 70 4.37 9.94 1.94
N ILE A 71 3.28 10.27 1.24
CA ILE A 71 2.42 9.32 0.53
C ILE A 71 2.37 9.74 -0.94
N VAL A 72 2.58 8.80 -1.86
CA VAL A 72 2.38 8.97 -3.30
C VAL A 72 1.27 8.03 -3.72
N SER A 73 0.10 8.56 -4.02
CA SER A 73 -1.07 7.79 -4.44
C SER A 73 -1.19 7.76 -5.96
N PHE A 74 -1.37 6.56 -6.51
CA PHE A 74 -1.58 6.33 -7.95
C PHE A 74 -3.04 5.94 -8.18
N GLU A 75 -3.74 6.72 -8.99
CA GLU A 75 -5.15 6.50 -9.33
C GLU A 75 -5.42 6.91 -10.78
N PRO A 76 -5.78 5.96 -11.65
CA PRO A 76 -5.98 6.25 -13.06
C PRO A 76 -7.37 6.78 -13.38
N VAL A 77 -8.42 6.45 -12.60
CA VAL A 77 -9.82 6.79 -12.92
C VAL A 77 -10.08 8.27 -12.65
N SER A 78 -10.47 9.01 -13.68
CA SER A 78 -10.60 10.49 -13.65
C SER A 78 -11.46 11.00 -12.50
N ARG A 79 -12.62 10.36 -12.25
CA ARG A 79 -13.53 10.75 -11.16
C ARG A 79 -12.86 10.67 -9.78
N ASN A 80 -12.12 9.62 -9.52
CA ASN A 80 -11.41 9.40 -8.26
C ASN A 80 -10.20 10.33 -8.13
N LEU A 81 -9.46 10.48 -9.23
CA LEU A 81 -8.30 11.37 -9.33
C LEU A 81 -8.65 12.81 -8.96
N ASP A 82 -9.80 13.31 -9.40
CA ASP A 82 -10.28 14.66 -9.05
C ASP A 82 -10.60 14.79 -7.55
N ILE A 83 -11.13 13.72 -6.94
CA ILE A 83 -11.38 13.70 -5.50
C ILE A 83 -10.05 13.70 -4.75
N LEU A 84 -9.09 12.83 -5.15
CA LEU A 84 -7.77 12.74 -4.54
C LEU A 84 -7.02 14.08 -4.60
N ARG A 85 -7.00 14.74 -5.76
CA ARG A 85 -6.33 16.04 -5.94
C ARG A 85 -6.90 17.12 -5.02
N ARG A 86 -8.23 17.20 -4.90
CA ARG A 86 -8.87 18.13 -3.96
C ARG A 86 -8.51 17.84 -2.51
N ARG A 87 -8.44 16.57 -2.13
CA ARG A 87 -8.08 16.16 -0.77
C ARG A 87 -6.60 16.40 -0.47
N ALA A 88 -5.73 16.11 -1.43
CA ALA A 88 -4.28 16.27 -1.31
C ALA A 88 -3.86 17.76 -1.22
N ALA A 89 -4.65 18.70 -1.74
CA ALA A 89 -4.34 20.13 -1.68
C ALA A 89 -4.15 20.67 -0.24
N GLY A 90 -4.68 19.98 0.77
CA GLY A 90 -4.53 20.31 2.20
C GLY A 90 -3.43 19.53 2.94
N ASP A 91 -2.72 18.62 2.27
CA ASP A 91 -1.69 17.77 2.87
C ASP A 91 -0.38 17.82 2.06
N ARG A 92 0.59 18.61 2.53
CA ARG A 92 1.90 18.79 1.86
C ARG A 92 2.71 17.50 1.72
N HIS A 93 2.39 16.45 2.46
CA HIS A 93 3.04 15.15 2.41
C HIS A 93 2.20 14.12 1.63
N TRP A 94 1.30 14.58 0.77
CA TRP A 94 0.50 13.72 -0.08
C TRP A 94 0.58 14.16 -1.55
N VAL A 95 1.18 13.33 -2.39
CA VAL A 95 1.33 13.52 -3.84
C VAL A 95 0.36 12.59 -4.55
N VAL A 96 -0.23 13.04 -5.66
CA VAL A 96 -1.19 12.26 -6.45
C VAL A 96 -0.72 12.19 -7.89
N GLU A 97 -0.57 10.97 -8.38
CA GLU A 97 -0.19 10.63 -9.75
C GLU A 97 -1.39 10.04 -10.50
N GLY A 98 -1.68 10.59 -11.69
CA GLY A 98 -2.90 10.29 -12.46
C GLY A 98 -2.68 9.22 -13.53
N TYR A 99 -2.10 8.07 -13.18
CA TYR A 99 -1.91 6.93 -14.07
C TYR A 99 -1.91 5.62 -13.28
N ALA A 100 -2.17 4.51 -13.97
CA ALA A 100 -2.04 3.18 -13.40
C ALA A 100 -0.58 2.71 -13.42
N LEU A 101 -0.19 1.85 -12.46
CA LEU A 101 1.02 1.05 -12.58
C LEU A 101 0.68 -0.33 -13.16
N ALA A 102 1.53 -0.86 -14.03
CA ALA A 102 1.32 -2.11 -14.76
C ALA A 102 2.67 -2.76 -15.15
N ALA A 103 2.60 -3.94 -15.80
CA ALA A 103 3.78 -4.62 -16.33
C ALA A 103 4.42 -3.86 -17.51
N ASP A 104 3.59 -3.19 -18.31
CA ASP A 104 4.00 -2.49 -19.53
C ASP A 104 3.47 -1.06 -19.55
N GLU A 105 4.15 -0.19 -20.27
CA GLU A 105 3.72 1.19 -20.55
C GLU A 105 2.67 1.21 -21.68
N GLY A 106 1.84 2.24 -21.67
CA GLY A 106 0.85 2.47 -22.73
C GLY A 106 -0.49 2.98 -22.23
N THR A 107 -1.54 2.58 -22.91
CA THR A 107 -2.93 2.89 -22.52
C THR A 107 -3.79 1.63 -22.56
N ARG A 108 -4.73 1.53 -21.61
CA ARG A 108 -5.66 0.39 -21.53
C ARG A 108 -7.01 0.85 -20.99
N ALA A 109 -8.07 0.18 -21.43
CA ALA A 109 -9.40 0.37 -20.87
C ALA A 109 -9.51 -0.28 -19.50
N ILE A 110 -9.96 0.48 -18.48
CA ILE A 110 -10.30 0.00 -17.15
C ILE A 110 -11.82 -0.03 -16.98
N ASN A 111 -12.33 -1.08 -16.35
CA ASN A 111 -13.74 -1.17 -15.98
C ASN A 111 -13.99 -0.34 -14.73
N VAL A 112 -14.77 0.73 -14.86
CA VAL A 112 -15.17 1.58 -13.72
C VAL A 112 -16.46 1.02 -13.13
N MET A 113 -16.37 0.58 -11.89
CA MET A 113 -17.49 -0.05 -11.19
C MET A 113 -18.36 0.99 -10.48
N ALA A 114 -19.64 0.65 -10.20
CA ALA A 114 -20.55 1.49 -9.42
C ALA A 114 -19.95 1.85 -8.05
N GLN A 115 -19.37 0.87 -7.36
CA GLN A 115 -18.47 1.09 -6.24
C GLN A 115 -17.04 1.11 -6.78
N THR A 116 -16.45 2.30 -6.82
CA THR A 116 -15.17 2.52 -7.52
C THR A 116 -13.98 1.77 -6.95
N GLU A 117 -14.06 1.33 -5.70
CA GLU A 117 -13.06 0.47 -5.05
C GLU A 117 -12.88 -0.88 -5.74
N TYR A 118 -13.86 -1.33 -6.51
CA TYR A 118 -13.80 -2.58 -7.29
C TYR A 118 -13.45 -2.36 -8.76
N SER A 119 -13.04 -1.17 -9.16
CA SER A 119 -12.62 -0.88 -10.53
C SER A 119 -11.34 -1.64 -10.88
N SER A 120 -11.31 -2.32 -12.02
CA SER A 120 -10.22 -3.22 -12.39
C SER A 120 -10.00 -3.27 -13.90
N PHE A 121 -8.79 -3.62 -14.33
CA PHE A 121 -8.52 -4.03 -15.70
C PHE A 121 -9.10 -5.40 -16.05
N LEU A 122 -9.46 -6.18 -15.03
CA LEU A 122 -10.05 -7.51 -15.19
C LEU A 122 -11.58 -7.44 -15.25
N GLN A 123 -12.20 -8.45 -15.86
CA GLN A 123 -13.65 -8.58 -15.89
C GLN A 123 -14.15 -9.22 -14.59
N PRO A 124 -15.21 -8.67 -13.93
CA PRO A 124 -15.79 -9.27 -12.74
C PRO A 124 -16.34 -10.69 -13.03
N ASP A 125 -16.11 -11.61 -12.10
CA ASP A 125 -16.73 -12.94 -12.12
C ASP A 125 -18.01 -12.89 -11.26
N TYR A 126 -19.12 -12.57 -11.88
CA TYR A 126 -20.42 -12.43 -11.21
C TYR A 126 -20.89 -13.70 -10.51
N THR A 127 -20.32 -14.86 -10.82
CA THR A 127 -20.67 -16.13 -10.17
C THR A 127 -20.03 -16.30 -8.79
N LYS A 128 -19.01 -15.52 -8.49
CA LYS A 128 -18.20 -15.61 -7.27
C LYS A 128 -18.30 -14.39 -6.36
N LEU A 129 -18.94 -13.33 -6.83
CA LEU A 129 -19.10 -12.11 -6.03
C LEU A 129 -19.95 -12.39 -4.77
N PRO A 130 -19.45 -12.07 -3.58
CA PRO A 130 -20.12 -12.37 -2.31
C PRO A 130 -21.22 -11.37 -1.91
N TRP A 131 -21.39 -10.31 -2.69
CA TRP A 131 -22.33 -9.21 -2.43
C TRP A 131 -23.38 -9.03 -3.53
N ASP A 132 -24.36 -8.17 -3.24
CA ASP A 132 -25.50 -7.85 -4.09
C ASP A 132 -25.04 -7.29 -5.46
N ASP A 133 -25.69 -7.72 -6.54
CA ASP A 133 -25.42 -7.38 -7.94
C ASP A 133 -25.25 -5.87 -8.24
N ARG A 134 -25.83 -5.01 -7.39
CA ARG A 134 -25.78 -3.56 -7.58
C ARG A 134 -24.41 -2.94 -7.35
N CYS A 135 -23.56 -3.56 -6.53
CA CYS A 135 -22.21 -3.06 -6.23
C CYS A 135 -21.19 -3.46 -7.32
N SER A 136 -21.48 -4.51 -8.05
CA SER A 136 -20.62 -5.17 -9.02
C SER A 136 -20.87 -4.78 -10.47
N THR A 137 -21.76 -3.80 -10.73
CA THR A 137 -22.06 -3.36 -12.10
C THR A 137 -20.96 -2.48 -12.66
N VAL A 138 -20.48 -2.81 -13.85
CA VAL A 138 -19.62 -1.90 -14.63
C VAL A 138 -20.47 -0.73 -15.13
N GLU A 139 -20.21 0.47 -14.64
CA GLU A 139 -20.93 1.69 -15.05
C GLU A 139 -20.31 2.31 -16.31
N ALA A 140 -19.00 2.22 -16.45
CA ALA A 140 -18.28 2.82 -17.57
C ALA A 140 -16.98 2.06 -17.87
N SER A 141 -16.40 2.34 -19.01
CA SER A 141 -15.03 1.96 -19.37
C SER A 141 -14.27 3.24 -19.69
N GLU A 142 -13.10 3.40 -19.09
CA GLU A 142 -12.23 4.56 -19.27
C GLU A 142 -10.86 4.13 -19.78
N THR A 143 -10.34 4.79 -20.81
CA THR A 143 -8.97 4.54 -21.29
C THR A 143 -8.00 5.34 -20.42
N VAL A 144 -7.11 4.64 -19.73
CA VAL A 144 -6.16 5.22 -18.79
C VAL A 144 -4.72 5.00 -19.24
N THR A 145 -3.82 5.89 -18.83
CA THR A 145 -2.37 5.74 -19.04
C THR A 145 -1.81 4.72 -18.06
N MET A 146 -0.94 3.84 -18.55
CA MET A 146 -0.18 2.89 -17.76
C MET A 146 1.31 3.21 -17.81
N LYS A 147 1.98 3.04 -16.68
CA LYS A 147 3.43 3.14 -16.51
C LYS A 147 3.96 1.96 -15.72
N THR A 148 5.25 1.69 -15.82
CA THR A 148 5.89 0.68 -14.99
C THR A 148 6.45 1.31 -13.70
N LEU A 149 6.53 0.53 -12.62
CA LEU A 149 7.20 0.98 -11.41
C LEU A 149 8.68 1.29 -11.67
N ASP A 150 9.31 0.53 -12.57
CA ASP A 150 10.71 0.74 -12.97
C ASP A 150 10.97 2.08 -13.66
N GLU A 151 9.97 2.58 -14.43
CA GLU A 151 10.04 3.92 -15.03
C GLU A 151 9.87 5.02 -13.97
N VAL A 152 8.89 4.88 -13.07
CA VAL A 152 8.46 6.02 -12.24
C VAL A 152 9.24 6.14 -10.95
N LEU A 153 9.65 5.03 -10.30
CA LEU A 153 10.29 5.06 -8.98
C LEU A 153 11.57 5.91 -8.96
N PRO A 154 12.53 5.77 -9.91
CA PRO A 154 13.74 6.58 -9.92
C PRO A 154 13.48 8.09 -10.07
N SER A 155 12.41 8.45 -10.79
CA SER A 155 12.01 9.84 -10.98
C SER A 155 11.37 10.42 -9.70
N LEU A 156 10.51 9.63 -9.04
CA LEU A 156 9.88 10.02 -7.79
C LEU A 156 10.89 10.21 -6.67
N GLU A 157 11.86 9.31 -6.53
CA GLU A 157 12.93 9.43 -5.53
C GLU A 157 13.77 10.68 -5.73
N ARG A 158 14.17 10.99 -6.96
CA ARG A 158 14.90 12.24 -7.27
C ARG A 158 14.09 13.48 -6.98
N ARG A 159 12.78 13.45 -7.28
CA ARG A 159 11.88 14.61 -7.12
C ARG A 159 11.49 14.86 -5.66
N LEU A 160 11.26 13.79 -4.90
CA LEU A 160 10.66 13.84 -3.56
C LEU A 160 11.65 13.54 -2.42
N GLY A 161 12.82 12.96 -2.73
CA GLY A 161 13.93 12.81 -1.80
C GLY A 161 13.82 11.65 -0.80
N PHE A 162 12.86 10.74 -0.95
CA PHE A 162 12.72 9.58 -0.08
C PHE A 162 13.74 8.47 -0.39
N ARG A 163 13.96 7.55 0.56
CA ARG A 163 14.97 6.49 0.50
C ARG A 163 14.47 5.12 0.94
N SER A 164 13.45 5.09 1.77
CA SER A 164 12.91 3.87 2.40
C SER A 164 11.45 3.68 1.99
N PRO A 165 11.16 3.33 0.72
CA PRO A 165 9.79 3.20 0.23
C PRO A 165 9.12 1.91 0.71
N TYR A 166 7.86 2.05 1.10
CA TYR A 166 6.89 0.98 1.28
C TYR A 166 5.92 0.99 0.10
N LEU A 167 5.64 -0.19 -0.48
CA LEU A 167 4.73 -0.33 -1.63
C LEU A 167 3.44 -1.03 -1.19
N LYS A 168 2.30 -0.34 -1.28
CA LYS A 168 0.97 -0.94 -1.11
C LYS A 168 0.32 -1.12 -2.47
N LEU A 169 -0.17 -2.31 -2.72
CA LEU A 169 -0.91 -2.69 -3.91
C LEU A 169 -2.36 -3.07 -3.53
N ASP A 170 -3.31 -2.50 -4.26
CA ASP A 170 -4.73 -2.79 -4.18
C ASP A 170 -5.34 -2.42 -5.54
N THR A 171 -5.04 -3.24 -6.52
CA THR A 171 -5.40 -2.99 -7.91
C THR A 171 -6.44 -3.97 -8.43
N GLN A 172 -7.15 -4.57 -7.47
CA GLN A 172 -8.28 -5.45 -7.73
C GLN A 172 -7.92 -6.58 -8.71
N GLY A 173 -6.91 -7.37 -8.27
CA GLY A 173 -6.42 -8.53 -9.00
C GLY A 173 -5.33 -8.25 -10.02
N TYR A 174 -4.85 -7.00 -10.13
CA TYR A 174 -3.78 -6.62 -11.08
C TYR A 174 -2.42 -6.41 -10.39
N ASP A 175 -2.30 -6.69 -9.11
CA ASP A 175 -1.12 -6.45 -8.26
C ASP A 175 0.14 -7.11 -8.80
N LEU A 176 0.06 -8.38 -9.26
CA LEU A 176 1.23 -9.07 -9.82
C LEU A 176 1.73 -8.43 -11.13
N GLU A 177 0.84 -7.81 -11.92
CA GLU A 177 1.25 -7.07 -13.12
C GLU A 177 2.02 -5.80 -12.74
N VAL A 178 1.61 -5.11 -11.67
CA VAL A 178 2.36 -3.97 -11.12
C VAL A 178 3.76 -4.42 -10.65
N LEU A 179 3.83 -5.53 -9.92
CA LEU A 179 5.10 -6.09 -9.44
C LEU A 179 6.02 -6.53 -10.59
N ARG A 180 5.47 -7.10 -11.68
CA ARG A 180 6.24 -7.45 -12.90
C ARG A 180 6.83 -6.23 -13.58
N GLY A 181 6.12 -5.09 -13.57
CA GLY A 181 6.61 -3.81 -14.07
C GLY A 181 7.64 -3.13 -13.15
N GLY A 182 7.98 -3.76 -12.02
CA GLY A 182 8.87 -3.22 -11.00
C GLY A 182 10.08 -4.07 -10.67
N LEU A 183 10.42 -5.07 -11.47
CA LEU A 183 11.45 -6.07 -11.12
C LEU A 183 12.83 -5.45 -10.82
N GLN A 184 13.18 -4.33 -11.46
CA GLN A 184 14.44 -3.60 -11.18
C GLN A 184 14.32 -2.70 -9.95
N SER A 185 13.10 -2.28 -9.61
CA SER A 185 12.79 -1.40 -8.47
C SER A 185 12.56 -2.17 -7.17
N LEU A 186 12.05 -3.43 -7.24
CA LEU A 186 11.78 -4.25 -6.05
C LEU A 186 12.95 -4.36 -5.06
N PRO A 187 14.22 -4.48 -5.47
CA PRO A 187 15.34 -4.49 -4.53
C PRO A 187 15.50 -3.22 -3.68
N ARG A 188 14.83 -2.14 -4.05
CA ARG A 188 14.85 -0.83 -3.36
C ARG A 188 13.63 -0.65 -2.44
N ILE A 189 12.58 -1.45 -2.60
CA ILE A 189 11.39 -1.45 -1.77
C ILE A 189 11.71 -2.13 -0.44
N CYS A 190 11.52 -1.42 0.68
CA CYS A 190 11.82 -1.95 2.02
C CYS A 190 10.83 -3.02 2.43
N ALA A 191 9.56 -2.78 2.19
CA ALA A 191 8.49 -3.73 2.44
C ALA A 191 7.31 -3.45 1.50
N LEU A 192 6.44 -4.42 1.35
CA LEU A 192 5.25 -4.27 0.52
C LEU A 192 4.02 -4.95 1.15
N GLN A 193 2.86 -4.50 0.69
CA GLN A 193 1.54 -5.09 0.98
C GLN A 193 0.83 -5.33 -0.35
N THR A 194 0.24 -6.51 -0.51
CA THR A 194 -0.54 -6.87 -1.70
C THR A 194 -1.80 -7.63 -1.28
N GLU A 195 -2.90 -7.45 -2.00
CA GLU A 195 -4.10 -8.26 -1.80
C GLU A 195 -3.91 -9.69 -2.32
N ALA A 196 -4.01 -10.64 -1.41
CA ALA A 196 -3.90 -12.06 -1.71
C ALA A 196 -5.30 -12.69 -1.74
N SER A 197 -5.82 -12.94 -2.94
CA SER A 197 -7.16 -13.48 -3.15
C SER A 197 -7.22 -14.98 -2.95
N VAL A 198 -8.02 -15.42 -1.97
CA VAL A 198 -8.34 -16.84 -1.73
C VAL A 198 -9.48 -17.30 -2.64
N ILE A 199 -10.45 -16.42 -2.86
CA ILE A 199 -11.55 -16.62 -3.81
C ILE A 199 -11.48 -15.51 -4.85
N GLY A 200 -11.02 -15.85 -6.06
CA GLY A 200 -10.88 -14.87 -7.15
C GLY A 200 -12.26 -14.34 -7.58
N ILE A 201 -12.43 -13.03 -7.50
CA ILE A 201 -13.68 -12.32 -7.86
C ILE A 201 -13.63 -11.69 -9.26
N TYR A 202 -12.50 -11.81 -9.95
CA TYR A 202 -12.31 -11.40 -11.34
C TYR A 202 -11.82 -12.58 -12.18
N HIS A 203 -12.18 -12.59 -13.47
CA HIS A 203 -11.69 -13.60 -14.40
C HIS A 203 -10.17 -13.47 -14.60
N GLY A 204 -9.46 -14.56 -14.40
CA GLY A 204 -8.00 -14.62 -14.60
C GLY A 204 -7.17 -13.94 -13.52
N MET A 205 -7.78 -13.48 -12.40
CA MET A 205 -7.01 -12.90 -11.32
C MET A 205 -6.13 -13.97 -10.65
N PRO A 206 -4.87 -13.61 -10.29
CA PRO A 206 -3.98 -14.50 -9.56
C PRO A 206 -4.52 -14.88 -8.18
N GLY A 207 -4.26 -16.10 -7.74
CA GLY A 207 -4.61 -16.54 -6.39
C GLY A 207 -3.54 -16.17 -5.35
N TYR A 208 -3.89 -16.32 -4.06
CA TYR A 208 -2.96 -16.04 -2.96
C TYR A 208 -1.64 -16.84 -3.03
N LEU A 209 -1.67 -18.08 -3.57
CA LEU A 209 -0.45 -18.86 -3.75
C LEU A 209 0.50 -18.26 -4.79
N ASP A 210 -0.04 -17.61 -5.83
CA ASP A 210 0.77 -16.94 -6.84
C ASP A 210 1.43 -15.69 -6.25
N ALA A 211 0.72 -14.94 -5.41
CA ALA A 211 1.27 -13.80 -4.69
C ALA A 211 2.41 -14.24 -3.74
N ILE A 212 2.19 -15.24 -2.89
CA ILE A 212 3.21 -15.75 -1.96
C ILE A 212 4.44 -16.27 -2.70
N ARG A 213 4.23 -17.03 -3.79
CA ARG A 213 5.35 -17.53 -4.62
C ARG A 213 6.16 -16.38 -5.18
N PHE A 214 5.49 -15.38 -5.77
CA PHE A 214 6.16 -14.20 -6.33
C PHE A 214 7.01 -13.49 -5.26
N LEU A 215 6.45 -13.25 -4.07
CA LEU A 215 7.17 -12.61 -2.97
C LEU A 215 8.43 -13.40 -2.59
N GLY A 216 8.32 -14.72 -2.43
CA GLY A 216 9.45 -15.59 -2.10
C GLY A 216 10.55 -15.59 -3.16
N GLU A 217 10.18 -15.63 -4.44
CA GLU A 217 11.11 -15.58 -5.60
C GLU A 217 11.83 -14.25 -5.71
N HIS A 218 11.22 -13.14 -5.23
CA HIS A 218 11.79 -11.80 -5.28
C HIS A 218 12.33 -11.31 -3.93
N ALA A 219 12.70 -12.26 -3.06
CA ALA A 219 13.35 -12.00 -1.78
C ALA A 219 12.53 -11.17 -0.78
N PHE A 220 11.21 -11.31 -0.79
CA PHE A 220 10.35 -10.78 0.27
C PHE A 220 9.97 -11.90 1.23
N ASP A 221 10.23 -11.71 2.52
CA ASP A 221 9.80 -12.59 3.60
C ASP A 221 8.45 -12.11 4.12
N VAL A 222 7.44 -12.98 4.08
CA VAL A 222 6.09 -12.64 4.56
C VAL A 222 6.12 -12.45 6.07
N THR A 223 5.60 -11.33 6.55
CA THR A 223 5.54 -10.97 7.97
C THR A 223 4.12 -11.06 8.54
N GLY A 224 3.09 -11.07 7.70
CA GLY A 224 1.72 -11.21 8.17
C GLY A 224 0.69 -11.39 7.07
N PHE A 225 -0.44 -12.00 7.47
CA PHE A 225 -1.67 -12.07 6.68
C PHE A 225 -2.80 -11.46 7.49
N PHE A 226 -3.46 -10.46 6.93
CA PHE A 226 -4.52 -9.69 7.60
C PHE A 226 -5.82 -9.85 6.82
N PRO A 227 -6.84 -10.55 7.36
CA PRO A 227 -8.11 -10.75 6.68
C PRO A 227 -8.80 -9.42 6.33
N VAL A 228 -9.08 -9.21 5.05
CA VAL A 228 -9.84 -8.04 4.56
C VAL A 228 -11.31 -8.37 4.48
N GLN A 229 -11.67 -9.49 3.84
CA GLN A 229 -13.06 -9.83 3.59
C GLN A 229 -13.35 -11.32 3.76
N ARG A 230 -14.55 -11.60 4.30
CA ARG A 230 -15.12 -12.95 4.41
C ARG A 230 -16.52 -12.99 3.82
N ASP A 231 -16.91 -14.13 3.30
CA ASP A 231 -18.29 -14.36 2.90
C ASP A 231 -19.22 -14.65 4.10
N ARG A 232 -20.51 -14.80 3.82
CA ARG A 232 -21.54 -15.11 4.85
C ARG A 232 -21.31 -16.46 5.56
N ARG A 233 -20.47 -17.34 5.01
CA ARG A 233 -20.08 -18.63 5.60
C ARG A 233 -18.71 -18.58 6.27
N LEU A 234 -18.17 -17.38 6.50
CA LEU A 234 -16.86 -17.10 7.11
C LEU A 234 -15.66 -17.57 6.27
N ARG A 235 -15.86 -17.97 5.01
CA ARG A 235 -14.73 -18.27 4.13
C ARG A 235 -13.99 -16.98 3.82
N LEU A 236 -12.67 -17.02 3.90
CA LEU A 236 -11.82 -15.90 3.54
C LEU A 236 -11.91 -15.66 2.02
N ILE A 237 -12.21 -14.44 1.61
CA ILE A 237 -12.22 -14.02 0.19
C ILE A 237 -10.86 -13.50 -0.16
N GLU A 238 -10.34 -12.55 0.64
CA GLU A 238 -9.06 -11.92 0.44
C GLU A 238 -8.42 -11.50 1.77
N CYS A 239 -7.11 -11.38 1.76
CA CYS A 239 -6.33 -10.86 2.87
C CYS A 239 -5.20 -9.98 2.35
N ASP A 240 -4.82 -8.98 3.14
CA ASP A 240 -3.57 -8.26 2.94
C ASP A 240 -2.41 -9.17 3.33
N CYS A 241 -1.46 -9.35 2.42
CA CYS A 241 -0.19 -10.03 2.64
C CYS A 241 0.92 -8.99 2.72
N VAL A 242 1.59 -8.90 3.86
CA VAL A 242 2.72 -7.98 4.08
C VAL A 242 4.02 -8.76 4.05
N GLY A 243 5.00 -8.23 3.32
CA GLY A 243 6.34 -8.83 3.21
C GLY A 243 7.44 -7.78 3.33
N VAL A 244 8.56 -8.15 3.94
CA VAL A 244 9.76 -7.32 4.06
C VAL A 244 10.86 -7.80 3.13
N ASN A 245 11.63 -6.89 2.57
CA ASN A 245 12.77 -7.20 1.73
C ASN A 245 13.90 -7.81 2.56
N ARG A 246 14.18 -9.10 2.33
CA ARG A 246 15.17 -9.89 3.07
C ARG A 246 16.56 -9.25 3.07
N ALA A 247 17.00 -8.70 1.94
CA ALA A 247 18.32 -8.10 1.83
C ALA A 247 18.43 -6.78 2.62
N ILE A 248 17.34 -6.02 2.73
CA ILE A 248 17.28 -4.80 3.53
C ILE A 248 17.23 -5.14 5.01
N ALA A 249 16.37 -6.09 5.42
CA ALA A 249 16.27 -6.56 6.79
C ALA A 249 17.61 -7.11 7.33
N GLN A 250 18.33 -7.88 6.52
CA GLN A 250 19.65 -8.39 6.91
C GLN A 250 20.70 -7.30 7.08
N ARG A 251 20.67 -6.22 6.29
CA ARG A 251 21.57 -5.08 6.44
C ARG A 251 21.33 -4.30 7.72
N GLN A 252 20.06 -4.14 8.12
CA GLN A 252 19.71 -3.47 9.38
C GLN A 252 20.08 -4.30 10.59
N ALA A 253 19.90 -5.65 10.54
CA ALA A 253 20.31 -6.55 11.61
C ALA A 253 21.84 -6.62 11.81
N ASN A 254 22.62 -6.37 10.73
CA ASN A 254 24.07 -6.38 10.74
C ASN A 254 24.60 -5.07 10.11
N PRO A 255 24.47 -3.92 10.78
CA PRO A 255 25.01 -2.68 10.23
C PRO A 255 26.51 -2.82 10.01
N ALA A 256 26.99 -2.41 8.81
CA ALA A 256 28.41 -2.40 8.54
C ALA A 256 29.14 -1.61 9.63
N PRO A 257 30.32 -2.08 10.12
CA PRO A 257 31.05 -1.37 11.15
C PRO A 257 31.32 0.06 10.66
N MET A 258 30.90 1.04 11.44
CA MET A 258 31.21 2.45 11.14
C MET A 258 32.71 2.57 10.87
N PRO A 259 33.13 3.25 9.80
CA PRO A 259 34.53 3.56 9.62
C PRO A 259 35.03 4.23 10.88
N ARG A 260 36.04 3.66 11.54
CA ARG A 260 36.69 4.28 12.70
C ARG A 260 37.36 5.52 12.16
N ASP A 261 36.69 6.66 12.25
CA ASP A 261 37.28 7.96 11.99
C ASP A 261 38.50 8.07 12.88
N GLY A 262 39.66 8.09 12.24
CA GLY A 262 40.91 8.32 12.92
C GLY A 262 40.85 9.65 13.64
N ARG A 263 40.73 9.61 14.97
CA ARG A 263 40.91 10.80 15.78
C ARG A 263 42.27 11.37 15.49
N VAL A 264 42.32 12.46 14.75
CA VAL A 264 43.47 13.33 14.73
C VAL A 264 43.58 13.92 16.14
N LEU A 265 44.49 13.38 16.92
CA LEU A 265 44.94 14.02 18.17
C LEU A 265 45.65 15.32 17.77
N VAL A 266 44.93 16.44 17.83
CA VAL A 266 45.59 17.74 17.83
C VAL A 266 46.22 17.89 19.22
N THR A 267 47.50 17.57 19.34
CA THR A 267 48.32 17.99 20.50
C THR A 267 48.45 19.50 20.46
N ALA A 268 47.71 20.17 21.33
CA ALA A 268 48.03 21.56 21.67
C ALA A 268 49.37 21.57 22.44
N GLN A 269 50.40 22.11 21.80
CA GLN A 269 51.60 22.58 22.52
C GLN A 269 51.35 24.00 22.99
N LEU A 270 51.70 24.23 24.24
CA LEU A 270 51.72 25.46 25.02
C LEU A 270 52.38 26.65 24.31
#